data_a9bed816b65e14684d015a1de0e496f1
#
_entry.id   a9bed816b65e14684d015a1de0e496f1
#
_cell.length_a   1.000
_cell.length_b   1.000
_cell.length_c   1.000
_cell.angle_alpha   90.00
_cell.angle_beta   90.00
_cell.angle_gamma   90.00
#
_symmetry.space_group_name_H-M   'P 1'
#
loop_
_entity.id
_entity.type
_entity.pdbx_description
1 polymer ?
#
loop_
_entity_poly.entity_id
_entity_poly.type
_entity_poly.pdbx_seq_one_letter_code
_entity_poly.pdbx_strand_id
1 'polypeptide(L)'
;MRKILALALVLSSGAAFAQDKPPPTVGGKPLVQIKPKDAPKEPKAKPRSIAVRMQACLEIDDETKERLNCYDAIFPPKPKARVPAPKAVTDCTAFKEEDGRLKCFNSFAEKLPKPPKS
;
A
#
# COMPACT_ATOMS: atom_id res chain seq x y z
N MET A 1 48.01 -25.35 36.90
CA MET A 1 46.86 -25.99 37.55
C MET A 1 45.71 -24.98 37.67
N ARG A 2 44.83 -24.93 36.73
CA ARG A 2 43.53 -24.21 36.92
C ARG A 2 42.48 -24.97 36.13
N LYS A 3 41.63 -25.60 36.90
CA LYS A 3 40.49 -26.40 36.41
C LYS A 3 39.42 -25.46 35.90
N ILE A 4 39.14 -25.55 34.63
CA ILE A 4 38.01 -24.81 34.01
C ILE A 4 36.81 -25.77 34.03
N LEU A 5 35.85 -25.49 34.87
CA LEU A 5 34.55 -26.14 34.88
C LEU A 5 33.77 -25.70 33.65
N ALA A 6 33.52 -26.62 32.75
CA ALA A 6 32.59 -26.43 31.67
C ALA A 6 31.16 -26.60 32.17
N LEU A 7 30.43 -25.50 32.25
CA LEU A 7 29.01 -25.51 32.58
C LEU A 7 28.24 -25.76 31.27
N ALA A 8 27.75 -26.98 31.10
CA ALA A 8 26.88 -27.33 29.99
C ALA A 8 25.48 -26.80 30.27
N LEU A 9 25.10 -25.73 29.55
CA LEU A 9 23.73 -25.21 29.54
C LEU A 9 22.93 -26.05 28.55
N VAL A 10 22.10 -26.94 29.07
CA VAL A 10 21.11 -27.66 28.26
C VAL A 10 19.94 -26.74 28.03
N LEU A 11 19.89 -26.19 26.83
CA LEU A 11 18.71 -25.48 26.29
C LEU A 11 17.67 -26.52 25.88
N SER A 12 16.71 -26.78 26.72
CA SER A 12 15.51 -27.53 26.38
C SER A 12 14.63 -26.67 25.44
N SER A 13 14.74 -26.92 24.17
CA SER A 13 13.81 -26.39 23.18
C SER A 13 12.43 -27.03 23.36
N GLY A 14 11.54 -26.34 24.06
CA GLY A 14 10.12 -26.69 24.09
C GLY A 14 9.51 -26.46 22.73
N ALA A 15 9.34 -27.49 21.95
CA ALA A 15 8.52 -27.44 20.75
C ALA A 15 7.07 -27.22 21.19
N ALA A 16 6.58 -26.00 21.04
CA ALA A 16 5.16 -25.72 21.12
C ALA A 16 4.50 -26.35 19.89
N PHE A 17 3.97 -27.54 20.05
CA PHE A 17 3.05 -28.10 19.07
C PHE A 17 1.80 -27.22 19.08
N ALA A 18 1.65 -26.39 18.06
CA ALA A 18 0.37 -25.80 17.73
C ALA A 18 -0.59 -26.96 17.45
N GLN A 19 -1.44 -27.25 18.42
CA GLN A 19 -2.51 -28.22 18.21
C GLN A 19 -3.48 -27.57 17.23
N ASP A 20 -3.44 -28.01 15.99
CA ASP A 20 -4.53 -27.83 15.06
C ASP A 20 -5.77 -28.49 15.65
N LYS A 21 -6.50 -27.73 16.47
CA LYS A 21 -7.82 -28.17 16.89
C LYS A 21 -8.69 -28.18 15.65
N PRO A 22 -9.24 -29.32 15.27
CA PRO A 22 -10.21 -29.32 14.18
C PRO A 22 -11.36 -28.38 14.51
N PRO A 23 -11.91 -27.67 13.54
CA PRO A 23 -12.99 -26.74 13.79
C PRO A 23 -14.15 -27.45 14.46
N PRO A 24 -14.82 -26.85 15.43
CA PRO A 24 -15.93 -27.46 16.12
C PRO A 24 -17.02 -27.85 15.12
N THR A 25 -17.38 -29.12 15.12
CA THR A 25 -18.46 -29.64 14.28
C THR A 25 -19.66 -29.87 15.15
N VAL A 26 -20.84 -29.46 14.69
CA VAL A 26 -22.12 -29.76 15.32
C VAL A 26 -22.90 -30.72 14.41
N GLY A 27 -23.27 -31.86 14.94
CA GLY A 27 -24.04 -32.85 14.18
C GLY A 27 -23.30 -33.46 12.98
N GLY A 28 -21.94 -33.59 13.05
CA GLY A 28 -21.16 -34.22 12.00
C GLY A 28 -21.00 -33.39 10.71
N LYS A 29 -21.51 -32.16 10.69
CA LYS A 29 -21.32 -31.21 9.60
C LYS A 29 -20.32 -30.13 10.07
N PRO A 30 -19.30 -29.77 9.27
CA PRO A 30 -18.45 -28.65 9.61
C PRO A 30 -19.34 -27.42 9.74
N LEU A 31 -19.09 -26.64 10.79
CA LEU A 31 -19.70 -25.31 10.88
C LEU A 31 -19.23 -24.54 9.65
N VAL A 32 -20.11 -24.49 8.65
CA VAL A 32 -19.90 -23.64 7.49
C VAL A 32 -19.77 -22.24 8.05
N GLN A 33 -18.60 -21.63 7.89
CA GLN A 33 -18.47 -20.20 8.08
C GLN A 33 -19.54 -19.57 7.19
N ILE A 34 -20.63 -19.13 7.81
CA ILE A 34 -21.59 -18.29 7.13
C ILE A 34 -20.75 -17.07 6.73
N LYS A 35 -20.26 -17.05 5.51
CA LYS A 35 -19.87 -15.80 4.88
C LYS A 35 -21.06 -14.89 5.15
N PRO A 36 -20.89 -13.79 5.90
CA PRO A 36 -21.98 -12.85 6.07
C PRO A 36 -22.40 -12.45 4.66
N LYS A 37 -23.55 -12.97 4.24
CA LYS A 37 -24.11 -12.74 2.91
C LYS A 37 -24.51 -11.28 2.76
N ASP A 38 -24.44 -10.57 3.84
CA ASP A 38 -24.79 -9.17 4.04
C ASP A 38 -23.63 -8.37 4.63
N ALA A 39 -22.37 -8.68 4.23
CA ALA A 39 -21.41 -7.61 4.20
C ALA A 39 -22.02 -6.55 3.28
N PRO A 40 -22.27 -5.31 3.77
CA PRO A 40 -22.70 -4.24 2.88
C PRO A 40 -21.71 -4.29 1.73
N LYS A 41 -22.20 -4.63 0.53
CA LYS A 41 -21.41 -4.41 -0.67
C LYS A 41 -21.14 -2.94 -0.61
N GLU A 42 -19.92 -2.57 -0.21
CA GLU A 42 -19.44 -1.23 -0.48
C GLU A 42 -19.87 -0.96 -1.92
N PRO A 43 -20.67 0.09 -2.14
CA PRO A 43 -21.08 0.40 -3.49
C PRO A 43 -19.77 0.45 -4.25
N LYS A 44 -19.60 -0.41 -5.25
CA LYS A 44 -18.43 -0.39 -6.14
C LYS A 44 -18.46 1.00 -6.74
N ALA A 45 -17.82 1.95 -6.05
CA ALA A 45 -17.71 3.32 -6.49
C ALA A 45 -17.16 3.22 -7.90
N LYS A 46 -17.89 3.77 -8.87
CA LYS A 46 -17.44 3.84 -10.25
C LYS A 46 -15.99 4.29 -10.22
N PRO A 47 -15.07 3.61 -10.93
CA PRO A 47 -13.67 3.97 -10.87
C PRO A 47 -13.54 5.46 -11.16
N ARG A 48 -13.08 6.21 -10.16
CA ARG A 48 -12.89 7.66 -10.30
C ARG A 48 -11.91 7.89 -11.44
N SER A 49 -12.18 8.87 -12.29
CA SER A 49 -11.26 9.22 -13.36
C SER A 49 -9.88 9.56 -12.79
N ILE A 50 -8.84 9.34 -13.58
CA ILE A 50 -7.45 9.66 -13.18
C ILE A 50 -7.34 11.12 -12.74
N ALA A 51 -8.02 12.05 -13.44
CA ALA A 51 -8.06 13.46 -13.08
C ALA A 51 -8.58 13.69 -11.65
N VAL A 52 -9.70 13.07 -11.30
CA VAL A 52 -10.28 13.15 -9.95
C VAL A 52 -9.35 12.57 -8.89
N ARG A 53 -8.68 11.48 -9.19
CA ARG A 53 -7.72 10.86 -8.28
C ARG A 53 -6.50 11.76 -8.07
N MET A 54 -5.97 12.37 -9.11
CA MET A 54 -4.86 13.31 -9.01
C MET A 54 -5.23 14.55 -8.19
N GLN A 55 -6.43 15.08 -8.39
CA GLN A 55 -6.90 16.22 -7.60
C GLN A 55 -7.10 15.87 -6.13
N ALA A 56 -7.53 14.65 -5.82
CA ALA A 56 -7.60 14.18 -4.44
C ALA A 56 -6.21 14.15 -3.76
N CYS A 57 -5.14 13.90 -4.51
CA CYS A 57 -3.78 13.98 -3.98
C CYS A 57 -3.37 15.41 -3.59
N LEU A 58 -3.96 16.45 -4.21
CA LEU A 58 -3.71 17.85 -3.83
C LEU A 58 -4.28 18.22 -2.45
N GLU A 59 -5.24 17.46 -1.93
CA GLU A 59 -5.78 17.64 -0.58
C GLU A 59 -4.78 17.24 0.52
N ILE A 60 -3.75 16.48 0.17
CA ILE A 60 -2.66 16.12 1.07
C ILE A 60 -1.67 17.30 1.12
N ASP A 61 -1.07 17.55 2.28
CA ASP A 61 -0.10 18.62 2.46
C ASP A 61 1.00 18.60 1.39
N ASP A 62 1.33 19.78 0.88
CA ASP A 62 2.36 19.93 -0.14
C ASP A 62 3.76 19.57 0.40
N GLU A 63 4.66 19.23 -0.52
CA GLU A 63 6.03 18.82 -0.21
C GLU A 63 6.15 17.60 0.73
N THR A 64 5.07 16.82 0.87
CA THR A 64 5.06 15.62 1.71
C THR A 64 5.25 14.35 0.88
N LYS A 65 5.84 13.35 1.53
CA LYS A 65 5.98 12.02 0.95
C LYS A 65 4.63 11.34 0.72
N GLU A 66 3.65 11.65 1.55
CA GLU A 66 2.29 11.14 1.45
C GLU A 66 1.62 11.59 0.15
N ARG A 67 1.78 12.87 -0.22
CA ARG A 67 1.28 13.37 -1.50
C ARG A 67 1.96 12.67 -2.67
N LEU A 68 3.28 12.48 -2.62
CA LEU A 68 4.00 11.75 -3.64
C LEU A 68 3.53 10.30 -3.75
N ASN A 69 3.36 9.60 -2.63
CA ASN A 69 2.85 8.23 -2.61
C ASN A 69 1.45 8.13 -3.21
N CYS A 70 0.61 9.16 -3.01
CA CYS A 70 -0.70 9.24 -3.64
C CYS A 70 -0.60 9.26 -5.17
N TYR A 71 0.30 10.05 -5.73
CA TYR A 71 0.56 10.09 -7.17
C TYR A 71 1.21 8.80 -7.68
N ASP A 72 2.18 8.27 -6.96
CA ASP A 72 2.87 7.02 -7.32
C ASP A 72 1.93 5.80 -7.33
N ALA A 73 0.87 5.84 -6.53
CA ALA A 73 -0.19 4.83 -6.57
C ALA A 73 -1.05 4.92 -7.85
N ILE A 74 -1.12 6.09 -8.47
CA ILE A 74 -1.81 6.28 -9.77
C ILE A 74 -0.87 5.97 -10.92
N PHE A 75 0.36 6.44 -10.84
CA PHE A 75 1.41 6.31 -11.83
C PHE A 75 2.69 5.78 -11.20
N PRO A 76 2.92 4.47 -11.19
CA PRO A 76 4.11 3.88 -10.59
C PRO A 76 5.40 4.47 -11.18
N PRO A 77 6.41 4.78 -10.33
CA PRO A 77 7.66 5.36 -10.79
C PRO A 77 8.42 4.45 -11.75
N LYS A 78 8.93 5.01 -12.82
CA LYS A 78 9.77 4.35 -13.82
C LYS A 78 10.98 5.21 -14.15
N PRO A 79 11.96 5.32 -13.25
CA PRO A 79 13.06 6.24 -13.39
C PRO A 79 13.90 5.98 -14.65
N LYS A 80 14.27 7.05 -15.34
CA LYS A 80 15.13 7.02 -16.52
C LYS A 80 16.41 7.80 -16.27
N ALA A 81 17.49 7.44 -16.95
CA ALA A 81 18.78 8.11 -16.83
C ALA A 81 18.74 9.58 -17.32
N ARG A 82 17.90 9.85 -18.32
CA ARG A 82 17.65 11.20 -18.84
C ARG A 82 16.13 11.43 -18.86
N VAL A 83 15.71 12.52 -18.25
CA VAL A 83 14.31 12.92 -18.22
C VAL A 83 14.17 14.14 -19.15
N PRO A 84 13.50 13.98 -20.29
CA PRO A 84 13.15 15.12 -21.13
C PRO A 84 12.11 16.00 -20.42
N ALA A 85 11.94 17.24 -20.88
CA ALA A 85 10.89 18.10 -20.38
C ALA A 85 9.52 17.38 -20.48
N PRO A 86 8.77 17.26 -19.37
CA PRO A 86 7.53 16.49 -19.34
C PRO A 86 6.46 17.15 -20.20
N LYS A 87 5.92 16.40 -21.13
CA LYS A 87 4.80 16.83 -22.00
C LYS A 87 3.47 16.28 -21.51
N ALA A 88 3.49 15.16 -20.81
CA ALA A 88 2.34 14.49 -20.26
C ALA A 88 2.59 14.11 -18.81
N VAL A 89 1.53 13.92 -18.03
CA VAL A 89 1.62 13.52 -16.62
C VAL A 89 2.37 12.19 -16.43
N THR A 90 2.28 11.29 -17.40
CA THR A 90 3.00 10.01 -17.39
C THR A 90 4.52 10.19 -17.45
N ASP A 91 5.02 11.29 -18.00
CA ASP A 91 6.45 11.57 -18.09
C ASP A 91 7.05 11.87 -16.71
N CYS A 92 6.21 12.30 -15.75
CA CYS A 92 6.63 12.53 -14.37
C CYS A 92 7.20 11.27 -13.71
N THR A 93 6.75 10.09 -14.12
CA THR A 93 7.26 8.82 -13.59
C THR A 93 8.73 8.58 -13.86
N ALA A 94 9.29 9.27 -14.87
CA ALA A 94 10.69 9.13 -15.27
C ALA A 94 11.69 9.83 -14.33
N PHE A 95 11.22 10.75 -13.48
CA PHE A 95 12.08 11.43 -12.52
C PHE A 95 12.57 10.44 -11.45
N LYS A 96 13.88 10.38 -11.29
CA LYS A 96 14.51 9.53 -10.28
C LYS A 96 14.37 10.13 -8.89
N GLU A 97 14.47 11.44 -8.78
CA GLU A 97 14.36 12.16 -7.52
C GLU A 97 12.90 12.40 -7.13
N GLU A 98 12.58 12.13 -5.87
CA GLU A 98 11.24 12.24 -5.33
C GLU A 98 10.70 13.67 -5.47
N ASP A 99 11.50 14.68 -5.12
CA ASP A 99 11.09 16.09 -5.20
C ASP A 99 10.80 16.53 -6.66
N GLY A 100 11.61 16.10 -7.59
CA GLY A 100 11.42 16.38 -9.01
C GLY A 100 10.13 15.74 -9.53
N ARG A 101 9.87 14.50 -9.10
CA ARG A 101 8.65 13.77 -9.46
C ARG A 101 7.40 14.42 -8.85
N LEU A 102 7.45 14.80 -7.58
CA LEU A 102 6.35 15.48 -6.90
C LEU A 102 6.01 16.83 -7.56
N LYS A 103 7.00 17.67 -7.82
CA LYS A 103 6.81 18.97 -8.50
C LYS A 103 6.19 18.79 -9.88
N CYS A 104 6.65 17.77 -10.62
CA CYS A 104 6.10 17.44 -11.93
C CYS A 104 4.60 17.08 -11.82
N PHE A 105 4.22 16.17 -10.94
CA PHE A 105 2.83 15.77 -10.74
C PHE A 105 1.95 16.94 -10.28
N ASN A 106 2.41 17.75 -9.33
CA ASN A 106 1.69 18.94 -8.87
C ASN A 106 1.37 19.88 -10.04
N SER A 107 2.34 20.14 -10.92
CA SER A 107 2.15 21.05 -12.05
C SER A 107 1.06 20.59 -13.05
N PHE A 108 0.87 19.28 -13.18
CA PHE A 108 -0.21 18.72 -14.00
C PHE A 108 -1.54 18.69 -13.24
N ALA A 109 -1.53 18.29 -11.97
CA ALA A 109 -2.74 18.18 -11.15
C ALA A 109 -3.44 19.54 -10.97
N GLU A 110 -2.67 20.61 -10.75
CA GLU A 110 -3.17 21.97 -10.58
C GLU A 110 -3.85 22.54 -11.85
N LYS A 111 -3.41 22.09 -13.01
CA LYS A 111 -3.98 22.50 -14.32
C LYS A 111 -5.27 21.75 -14.67
N LEU A 112 -5.61 20.69 -13.94
CA LEU A 112 -6.83 19.96 -14.19
C LEU A 112 -8.06 20.77 -13.74
N PRO A 113 -9.17 20.71 -14.47
CA PRO A 113 -10.42 21.34 -14.04
C PRO A 113 -10.88 20.69 -12.74
N LYS A 114 -11.24 21.53 -11.77
CA LYS A 114 -11.77 21.05 -10.49
C LYS A 114 -13.08 20.30 -10.74
N PRO A 115 -13.28 19.12 -10.11
CA PRO A 115 -14.55 18.43 -10.21
C PRO A 115 -15.67 19.31 -9.63
N PRO A 116 -16.88 19.24 -10.18
CA PRO A 116 -18.02 19.94 -9.61
C PRO A 116 -18.20 19.49 -8.15
N LYS A 117 -18.37 20.43 -7.27
CA LYS A 117 -18.74 20.14 -5.88
C LYS A 117 -20.10 19.47 -5.88
N SER A 118 -20.14 18.20 -5.49
CA SER A 118 -21.40 17.48 -5.26
C SER A 118 -22.01 17.87 -3.94
#